data_0641809bfa4afc5e65ae9ee994905592
#
_entry.id   0641809bfa4afc5e65ae9ee994905592
#
_cell.length_a   1.000
_cell.length_b   1.000
_cell.length_c   1.000
_cell.angle_alpha   90.00
_cell.angle_beta   90.00
_cell.angle_gamma   90.00
#
_symmetry.space_group_name_H-M   'P 1'
#
loop_
_entity.id
_entity.type
_entity.pdbx_description
1 polymer ?
#
loop_
_entity_poly.entity_id
_entity_poly.type
_entity_poly.pdbx_seq_one_letter_code
_entity_poly.pdbx_strand_id
1 'polypeptide(L)'
;MSNFKKSFKVDGKPIGDGYPASIIAEAGVNHFGDLKKAYQLIDLACEAKADFFKIQHYKTENLVGSIAPEWIERLKEKELTDDSVLKI
;
A
#
# COMPACT_ATOMS: atom_id res chain seq x y z
N MET A 1 17.62 27.60 10.76
CA MET A 1 16.41 27.71 10.28
C MET A 1 16.00 26.70 9.31
N SER A 2 14.98 26.03 9.58
CA SER A 2 14.49 24.95 8.73
C SER A 2 13.55 25.48 7.67
N ASN A 3 13.76 25.02 6.43
CA ASN A 3 12.81 25.26 5.34
C ASN A 3 11.72 24.19 5.32
N PHE A 4 11.75 23.24 6.25
CA PHE A 4 10.77 22.17 6.33
C PHE A 4 9.47 22.66 6.96
N LYS A 5 8.36 22.22 6.40
CA LYS A 5 7.06 22.52 6.97
C LYS A 5 6.87 21.69 8.24
N LYS A 6 6.28 22.31 9.27
CA LYS A 6 5.93 21.60 10.51
C LYS A 6 4.69 20.73 10.36
N SER A 7 3.89 21.00 9.34
CA SER A 7 2.69 20.23 9.04
C SER A 7 2.36 20.31 7.55
N PHE A 8 1.62 19.33 7.08
CA PHE A 8 1.08 19.29 5.71
C PHE A 8 -0.21 18.48 5.75
N LYS A 9 -0.91 18.44 4.62
CA LYS A 9 -2.14 17.67 4.51
C LYS A 9 -2.00 16.57 3.47
N VAL A 10 -2.53 15.40 3.78
CA VAL A 10 -2.68 14.29 2.84
C VAL A 10 -4.16 13.99 2.77
N ASP A 11 -4.75 14.16 1.60
CA ASP A 11 -6.17 13.97 1.37
C ASP A 11 -7.03 14.71 2.41
N GLY A 12 -6.65 15.97 2.69
CA GLY A 12 -7.34 16.81 3.66
C GLY A 12 -7.00 16.54 5.12
N LYS A 13 -6.22 15.51 5.41
CA LYS A 13 -5.86 15.14 6.78
C LYS A 13 -4.54 15.78 7.19
N PRO A 14 -4.50 16.54 8.30
CA PRO A 14 -3.26 17.18 8.72
C PRO A 14 -2.29 16.18 9.33
N ILE A 15 -1.02 16.32 8.97
CA ILE A 15 0.09 15.49 9.47
C ILE A 15 1.20 16.44 9.91
N GLY A 16 1.68 16.28 11.13
CA GLY A 16 2.77 17.09 11.62
C GLY A 16 2.66 17.40 13.11
N ASP A 17 3.45 18.38 13.50
CA ASP A 17 3.51 18.80 14.91
C ASP A 17 2.15 19.27 15.41
N GLY A 18 1.77 18.78 16.59
CA GLY A 18 0.52 19.15 17.23
C GLY A 18 -0.70 18.38 16.76
N TYR A 19 -0.54 17.48 15.80
CA TYR A 19 -1.63 16.62 15.32
C TYR A 19 -1.42 15.17 15.75
N PRO A 20 -2.51 14.41 15.97
CA PRO A 20 -2.39 12.99 16.26
C PRO A 20 -1.69 12.24 15.12
N ALA A 21 -0.96 11.19 15.45
CA ALA A 21 -0.32 10.35 14.44
C ALA A 21 -1.36 9.71 13.52
N SER A 22 -1.08 9.70 12.23
CA SER A 22 -1.89 8.97 11.26
C SER A 22 -1.44 7.51 11.20
N ILE A 23 -2.39 6.62 11.09
CA ILE A 23 -2.14 5.18 11.05
C ILE A 23 -2.33 4.69 9.62
N ILE A 24 -1.30 4.05 9.09
CA ILE A 24 -1.34 3.42 7.77
C ILE A 24 -1.48 1.92 7.98
N ALA A 25 -2.58 1.34 7.53
CA ALA A 25 -2.73 -0.11 7.52
C ALA A 25 -2.10 -0.65 6.24
N GLU A 26 -1.05 -1.42 6.38
CA GLU A 26 -0.34 -1.96 5.23
C GLU A 26 -0.73 -3.41 4.96
N ALA A 27 -1.36 -3.64 3.82
CA ALA A 27 -1.64 -4.98 3.34
C ALA A 27 -0.45 -5.56 2.57
N GLY A 28 0.40 -4.70 2.01
CA GLY A 28 1.53 -5.14 1.22
C GLY A 28 1.09 -6.01 0.05
N VAL A 29 1.47 -7.27 0.05
CA VAL A 29 1.08 -8.26 -0.97
C VAL A 29 0.16 -9.35 -0.41
N ASN A 30 -0.41 -9.14 0.77
CA ASN A 30 -1.28 -10.15 1.40
C ASN A 30 -2.61 -10.36 0.68
N HIS A 31 -2.91 -9.58 -0.34
CA HIS A 31 -4.03 -9.78 -1.24
C HIS A 31 -3.79 -10.93 -2.23
N PHE A 32 -2.55 -11.39 -2.39
CA PHE A 32 -2.16 -12.47 -3.32
C PHE A 32 -2.63 -12.25 -4.77
N GLY A 33 -2.63 -11.00 -5.24
CA GLY A 33 -3.09 -10.67 -6.59
C GLY A 33 -4.60 -10.75 -6.79
N ASP A 34 -5.35 -10.98 -5.73
CA ASP A 34 -6.81 -11.15 -5.77
C ASP A 34 -7.51 -9.88 -5.31
N LEU A 35 -8.26 -9.26 -6.22
CA LEU A 35 -8.96 -8.02 -5.94
C LEU A 35 -9.98 -8.18 -4.80
N LYS A 36 -10.64 -9.33 -4.72
CA LYS A 36 -11.61 -9.59 -3.66
C LYS A 36 -10.94 -9.59 -2.28
N LYS A 37 -9.76 -10.21 -2.19
CA LYS A 37 -8.99 -10.20 -0.95
C LYS A 37 -8.53 -8.78 -0.60
N ALA A 38 -8.14 -8.00 -1.60
CA ALA A 38 -7.78 -6.61 -1.39
C ALA A 38 -8.95 -5.82 -0.77
N TYR A 39 -10.16 -6.01 -1.29
CA TYR A 39 -11.34 -5.36 -0.72
C TYR A 39 -11.61 -5.79 0.72
N GLN A 40 -11.44 -7.07 1.03
CA GLN A 40 -11.60 -7.58 2.39
C GLN A 40 -10.59 -6.93 3.35
N LEU A 41 -9.35 -6.76 2.90
CA LEU A 41 -8.32 -6.10 3.70
C LEU A 41 -8.63 -4.62 3.91
N ILE A 42 -9.18 -3.95 2.91
CA ILE A 42 -9.64 -2.56 3.04
C ILE A 42 -10.75 -2.47 4.08
N ASP A 43 -11.71 -3.37 4.05
CA ASP A 43 -12.80 -3.40 5.03
C ASP A 43 -12.27 -3.57 6.44
N LEU A 44 -11.28 -4.44 6.64
CA LEU A 44 -10.63 -4.62 7.94
C LEU A 44 -9.92 -3.35 8.39
N ALA A 45 -9.24 -2.67 7.47
CA ALA A 45 -8.58 -1.41 7.78
C ALA A 45 -9.59 -0.35 8.21
N CYS A 46 -10.74 -0.30 7.55
CA CYS A 46 -11.82 0.61 7.91
C CYS A 46 -12.39 0.30 9.31
N GLU A 47 -12.60 -0.98 9.60
CA GLU A 47 -13.07 -1.40 10.92
C GLU A 47 -12.07 -1.03 12.02
N ALA A 48 -10.79 -1.13 11.72
CA ALA A 48 -9.72 -0.77 12.64
C ALA A 48 -9.53 0.75 12.75
N LYS A 49 -10.27 1.53 11.96
CA LYS A 49 -10.18 3.00 11.93
C LYS A 49 -8.81 3.52 11.52
N ALA A 50 -8.14 2.80 10.62
CA ALA A 50 -6.90 3.28 10.03
C ALA A 50 -7.18 4.52 9.18
N ASP A 51 -6.22 5.42 9.11
CA ASP A 51 -6.35 6.65 8.34
C ASP A 51 -6.09 6.42 6.86
N PHE A 52 -5.17 5.51 6.54
CA PHE A 52 -4.77 5.19 5.19
C PHE A 52 -4.59 3.70 5.03
N PHE A 53 -4.71 3.25 3.79
CA PHE A 53 -4.48 1.86 3.43
C PHE A 53 -3.36 1.80 2.38
N LYS A 54 -2.42 0.87 2.55
CA LYS A 54 -1.28 0.77 1.66
C LYS A 54 -1.16 -0.64 1.09
N ILE A 55 -1.03 -0.72 -0.23
CA ILE A 55 -0.73 -1.97 -0.94
C ILE A 55 0.60 -1.82 -1.67
N GLN A 56 1.16 -2.95 -2.09
CA GLN A 56 2.31 -2.96 -2.97
C GLN A 56 1.86 -3.32 -4.38
N HIS A 57 2.06 -2.39 -5.30
CA HIS A 57 1.77 -2.59 -6.71
C HIS A 57 3.09 -2.59 -7.48
N TYR A 58 3.36 -3.66 -8.19
CA TYR A 58 4.63 -3.85 -8.88
C TYR A 58 4.48 -4.78 -10.07
N LYS A 59 5.47 -4.74 -10.95
CA LYS A 59 5.70 -5.78 -11.95
C LYS A 59 6.95 -6.53 -11.53
N THR A 60 6.83 -7.83 -11.35
CA THR A 60 7.89 -8.66 -10.78
C THR A 60 9.19 -8.54 -11.57
N GLU A 61 9.10 -8.53 -12.89
CA GLU A 61 10.29 -8.40 -13.75
C GLU A 61 11.06 -7.10 -13.54
N ASN A 62 10.41 -6.07 -13.01
CA ASN A 62 11.05 -4.79 -12.69
C ASN A 62 11.55 -4.71 -11.25
N LEU A 63 11.09 -5.62 -10.40
CA LEU A 63 11.41 -5.62 -8.99
C LEU A 63 12.57 -6.55 -8.66
N VAL A 64 12.63 -7.71 -9.31
CA VAL A 64 13.59 -8.77 -8.99
C VAL A 64 14.47 -9.05 -10.20
N GLY A 65 15.77 -9.18 -9.94
CA GLY A 65 16.72 -9.50 -10.99
C GLY A 65 16.56 -10.93 -11.52
N SER A 66 17.04 -11.16 -12.74
CA SER A 66 16.91 -12.45 -13.43
C SER A 66 17.65 -13.61 -12.75
N ILE A 67 18.53 -13.30 -11.81
CA ILE A 67 19.32 -14.32 -11.10
C ILE A 67 18.59 -14.96 -9.93
N ALA A 68 17.33 -14.55 -9.67
CA ALA A 68 16.55 -15.05 -8.55
C ALA A 68 15.19 -15.58 -9.03
N PRO A 69 15.16 -16.68 -9.83
CA PRO A 69 13.93 -17.17 -10.43
C PRO A 69 12.87 -17.62 -9.39
N GLU A 70 13.29 -18.09 -8.24
CA GLU A 70 12.37 -18.50 -7.18
C GLU A 70 11.55 -17.33 -6.65
N TRP A 71 12.18 -16.17 -6.51
CA TRP A 71 11.50 -14.95 -6.08
C TRP A 71 10.57 -14.41 -7.15
N ILE A 72 10.97 -14.52 -8.43
CA ILE A 72 10.14 -14.10 -9.55
C ILE A 72 8.81 -14.85 -9.52
N GLU A 73 8.86 -16.17 -9.38
CA GLU A 73 7.67 -16.99 -9.36
C GLU A 73 6.75 -16.64 -8.19
N ARG A 74 7.31 -16.51 -7.00
CA ARG A 74 6.55 -16.17 -5.79
C ARG A 74 5.88 -14.80 -5.87
N LEU A 75 6.60 -13.81 -6.36
CA LEU A 75 6.10 -12.45 -6.44
C LEU A 75 5.10 -12.27 -7.56
N LYS A 76 5.26 -13.01 -8.65
CA LYS A 76 4.35 -12.92 -9.80
C LYS A 76 2.93 -13.33 -9.45
N GLU A 77 2.77 -14.32 -8.59
CA GLU A 77 1.48 -14.77 -8.12
C GLU A 77 0.76 -13.70 -7.29
N LYS A 78 1.50 -12.77 -6.72
CA LYS A 78 0.99 -11.74 -5.85
C LYS A 78 0.82 -10.38 -6.54
N GLU A 79 1.05 -10.30 -7.85
CA GLU A 79 0.85 -9.07 -8.60
C GLU A 79 -0.63 -8.74 -8.72
N LEU A 80 -0.97 -7.48 -8.49
CA LEU A 80 -2.26 -6.94 -8.90
C LEU A 80 -2.11 -6.40 -10.32
N THR A 81 -3.12 -6.60 -11.14
CA THR A 81 -3.14 -5.98 -12.47
C THR A 81 -3.39 -4.48 -12.33
N ASP A 82 -3.00 -3.72 -13.34
CA ASP A 82 -3.25 -2.28 -13.36
C ASP A 82 -4.76 -2.01 -13.24
N ASP A 83 -5.59 -2.80 -13.93
CA ASP A 83 -7.05 -2.67 -13.83
C ASP A 83 -7.56 -2.89 -12.40
N SER A 84 -7.02 -3.88 -11.71
CA SER A 84 -7.39 -4.14 -10.31
C SER A 84 -7.01 -2.98 -9.40
N VAL A 85 -5.83 -2.42 -9.58
CA VAL A 85 -5.39 -1.27 -8.79
C VAL A 85 -6.30 -0.07 -8.98
N LEU A 86 -6.75 0.17 -10.22
CA LEU A 86 -7.67 1.28 -10.51
C LEU A 86 -9.03 1.11 -9.84
N LYS A 87 -9.41 -0.11 -9.47
CA LYS A 87 -10.68 -0.39 -8.79
C LYS A 87 -10.59 -0.26 -7.27
N ILE A 88 -9.39 -0.19 -6.75
CA ILE A 88 -9.15 0.00 -5.32
C ILE A 88 -9.25 1.46 -4.96
#